data_ae16afdc339c7e3fc534c3c5b39a541d
#
_entry.id   ae16afdc339c7e3fc534c3c5b39a541d
#
_cell.length_a   1.000
_cell.length_b   1.000
_cell.length_c   1.000
_cell.angle_alpha   90.00
_cell.angle_beta   90.00
_cell.angle_gamma   90.00
#
_symmetry.space_group_name_H-M   'P 1'
#
loop_
_entity.id
_entity.type
_entity.pdbx_description
1 polymer ?
#
loop_
_entity_poly.entity_id
_entity_poly.type
_entity_poly.pdbx_seq_one_letter_code
_entity_poly.pdbx_strand_id
1 'polypeptide(L)'
;MKPTLAFALLALGVAAPALAQSAGDWTVGVGFGLVSPKDDNGLLAGAATTIDENTRPTLTVEYFPWDNIGVELLAATPFKHTATIAGVGTATTKHLPPTLSLVYHIPTAGKLTPFVGAGINYTAFFSEKSALGVVKMDDSVGLAVKAGVDFALSDKGALRTEVRWMDIDTDVSLGGAAIGTAEIDPIVVGVSYVMKF
;
A
#
# COMPACT_ATOMS: atom_id res chain seq x y z
N MET A 1 10.82 -8.87 -23.46
CA MET A 1 10.80 -10.19 -22.78
C MET A 1 10.24 -9.93 -21.39
N LYS A 2 9.00 -10.38 -21.12
CA LYS A 2 8.36 -10.19 -19.80
C LYS A 2 8.93 -11.24 -18.83
N PRO A 3 9.42 -10.89 -17.63
CA PRO A 3 9.81 -11.88 -16.64
C PRO A 3 8.56 -12.51 -16.03
N THR A 4 8.37 -13.81 -16.26
CA THR A 4 7.37 -14.62 -15.55
C THR A 4 7.92 -14.90 -14.15
N LEU A 5 7.38 -14.22 -13.13
CA LEU A 5 7.66 -14.54 -11.73
C LEU A 5 6.91 -15.82 -11.37
N ALA A 6 7.64 -16.94 -11.30
CA ALA A 6 7.13 -18.21 -10.78
C ALA A 6 7.23 -18.18 -9.24
N PHE A 7 6.09 -18.07 -8.55
CA PHE A 7 6.01 -18.31 -7.11
C PHE A 7 6.11 -19.80 -6.83
N ALA A 8 7.27 -20.26 -6.35
CA ALA A 8 7.42 -21.60 -5.80
C ALA A 8 6.93 -21.61 -4.33
N LEU A 9 5.76 -22.20 -4.08
CA LEU A 9 5.30 -22.51 -2.72
C LEU A 9 6.18 -23.65 -2.17
N LEU A 10 7.06 -23.34 -1.23
CA LEU A 10 7.79 -24.34 -0.45
C LEU A 10 6.94 -24.70 0.79
N ALA A 11 6.28 -25.86 0.74
CA ALA A 11 5.61 -26.44 1.91
C ALA A 11 6.67 -27.13 2.80
N LEU A 12 7.10 -26.46 3.87
CA LEU A 12 7.88 -27.08 4.95
C LEU A 12 6.95 -27.28 6.15
N GLY A 13 6.47 -28.52 6.29
CA GLY A 13 5.73 -28.96 7.45
C GLY A 13 6.64 -29.10 8.70
N VAL A 14 6.56 -28.13 9.61
CA VAL A 14 6.91 -28.32 11.02
C VAL A 14 5.78 -27.67 11.80
N ALA A 15 5.03 -28.47 12.56
CA ALA A 15 3.96 -27.99 13.42
C ALA A 15 4.56 -27.13 14.55
N ALA A 16 4.55 -25.84 14.36
CA ALA A 16 4.65 -24.84 15.42
C ALA A 16 3.29 -24.10 15.45
N PRO A 17 2.83 -23.63 16.63
CA PRO A 17 1.55 -22.94 16.69
C PRO A 17 1.57 -21.74 15.73
N ALA A 18 0.51 -21.62 14.92
CA ALA A 18 0.21 -20.39 14.21
C ALA A 18 0.16 -19.26 15.23
N LEU A 19 0.50 -18.04 14.84
CA LEU A 19 0.16 -16.86 15.62
C LEU A 19 -1.38 -16.75 15.63
N ALA A 20 -2.05 -17.50 16.50
CA ALA A 20 -3.48 -17.37 16.68
C ALA A 20 -3.75 -15.93 17.16
N GLN A 21 -4.55 -15.21 16.40
CA GLN A 21 -4.98 -13.86 16.75
C GLN A 21 -6.25 -13.97 17.59
N SER A 22 -6.19 -13.55 18.83
CA SER A 22 -7.31 -13.59 19.76
C SER A 22 -7.90 -12.21 19.99
N ALA A 23 -9.17 -12.17 20.32
CA ALA A 23 -9.82 -10.91 20.70
C ALA A 23 -9.05 -10.23 21.85
N GLY A 24 -8.78 -8.94 21.69
CA GLY A 24 -7.98 -8.13 22.61
C GLY A 24 -6.50 -8.01 22.26
N ASP A 25 -5.98 -8.82 21.35
CA ASP A 25 -4.58 -8.72 20.90
C ASP A 25 -4.32 -7.44 20.13
N TRP A 26 -3.05 -7.03 20.15
CA TRP A 26 -2.50 -5.98 19.31
C TRP A 26 -1.32 -6.49 18.52
N THR A 27 -1.17 -6.03 17.28
CA THR A 27 0.08 -6.21 16.54
C THR A 27 0.61 -4.89 16.03
N VAL A 28 1.94 -4.80 15.94
CA VAL A 28 2.67 -3.68 15.33
C VAL A 28 3.61 -4.26 14.29
N GLY A 29 3.50 -3.77 13.05
CA GLY A 29 4.36 -4.16 11.94
C GLY A 29 5.25 -3.00 11.51
N VAL A 30 6.54 -3.27 11.32
CA VAL A 30 7.51 -2.30 10.78
C VAL A 30 8.17 -2.91 9.57
N GLY A 31 8.20 -2.19 8.45
CA GLY A 31 8.72 -2.73 7.20
C GLY A 31 8.89 -1.70 6.11
N PHE A 32 8.81 -2.18 4.88
CA PHE A 32 8.91 -1.37 3.68
C PHE A 32 7.78 -1.73 2.72
N GLY A 33 7.29 -0.72 1.98
CA GLY A 33 6.32 -0.87 0.91
C GLY A 33 6.85 -0.25 -0.37
N LEU A 34 6.81 -1.01 -1.46
CA LEU A 34 7.02 -0.55 -2.82
C LEU A 34 5.66 -0.18 -3.41
N VAL A 35 5.47 1.09 -3.72
CA VAL A 35 4.28 1.61 -4.41
C VAL A 35 4.58 1.66 -5.90
N SER A 36 3.83 0.87 -6.68
CA SER A 36 3.90 0.82 -8.14
C SER A 36 2.58 1.33 -8.70
N PRO A 37 2.50 2.59 -9.17
CA PRO A 37 1.35 3.10 -9.91
C PRO A 37 1.03 2.23 -11.13
N LYS A 38 -0.23 2.26 -11.62
CA LYS A 38 -0.57 1.58 -12.88
C LYS A 38 0.18 2.22 -14.06
N ASP A 39 0.26 1.50 -15.19
CA ASP A 39 1.03 1.96 -16.38
C ASP A 39 0.39 3.17 -17.09
N ASP A 40 -0.95 3.29 -17.05
CA ASP A 40 -1.71 4.39 -17.64
C ASP A 40 -2.32 5.24 -16.52
N ASN A 41 -1.71 6.40 -16.26
CA ASN A 41 -2.13 7.33 -15.21
C ASN A 41 -3.04 8.46 -15.73
N GLY A 42 -3.73 8.25 -16.86
CA GLY A 42 -4.66 9.21 -17.45
C GLY A 42 -4.00 10.31 -18.28
N LEU A 43 -4.77 11.33 -18.60
CA LEU A 43 -4.33 12.46 -19.43
C LEU A 43 -4.25 13.74 -18.59
N LEU A 44 -3.06 14.34 -18.53
CA LEU A 44 -2.86 15.67 -17.96
C LEU A 44 -2.50 16.66 -19.10
N ALA A 45 -3.21 17.79 -19.18
CA ALA A 45 -3.11 18.74 -20.27
C ALA A 45 -3.28 18.10 -21.68
N GLY A 46 -4.12 17.04 -21.76
CA GLY A 46 -4.38 16.29 -22.99
C GLY A 46 -3.26 15.34 -23.41
N ALA A 47 -2.24 15.12 -22.61
CA ALA A 47 -1.11 14.24 -22.88
C ALA A 47 -1.03 13.07 -21.90
N ALA A 48 -0.59 11.89 -22.38
CA ALA A 48 -0.43 10.70 -21.60
C ALA A 48 0.56 10.93 -20.43
N THR A 49 0.19 10.44 -19.26
CA THR A 49 0.95 10.61 -18.01
C THR A 49 1.43 9.27 -17.51
N THR A 50 2.67 9.22 -17.01
CA THR A 50 3.24 8.07 -16.30
C THR A 50 3.83 8.53 -14.97
N ILE A 51 3.75 7.68 -13.93
CA ILE A 51 4.22 7.98 -12.58
C ILE A 51 5.23 6.90 -12.15
N ASP A 52 6.37 7.32 -11.61
CA ASP A 52 7.43 6.42 -11.17
C ASP A 52 7.08 5.65 -9.88
N GLU A 53 7.78 4.54 -9.65
CA GLU A 53 7.68 3.75 -8.43
C GLU A 53 8.45 4.40 -7.27
N ASN A 54 8.05 4.08 -6.03
CA ASN A 54 8.80 4.51 -4.86
C ASN A 54 8.67 3.52 -3.69
N THR A 55 9.79 3.30 -2.99
CA THR A 55 9.82 2.45 -1.78
C THR A 55 10.01 3.29 -0.54
N ARG A 56 9.21 3.04 0.51
CA ARG A 56 9.30 3.75 1.79
C ARG A 56 9.11 2.82 3.00
N PRO A 57 9.66 3.20 4.17
CA PRO A 57 9.31 2.59 5.44
C PRO A 57 7.82 2.70 5.73
N THR A 58 7.25 1.60 6.24
CA THR A 58 5.86 1.50 6.64
C THR A 58 5.72 1.07 8.09
N LEU A 59 4.62 1.47 8.71
CA LEU A 59 4.20 1.09 10.05
C LEU A 59 2.75 0.63 9.97
N THR A 60 2.44 -0.53 10.54
CA THR A 60 1.06 -0.98 10.74
C THR A 60 0.80 -1.16 12.22
N VAL A 61 -0.41 -0.81 12.64
CA VAL A 61 -0.95 -1.11 13.96
C VAL A 61 -2.30 -1.79 13.74
N GLU A 62 -2.48 -2.98 14.30
CA GLU A 62 -3.71 -3.76 14.14
C GLU A 62 -4.21 -4.18 15.52
N TYR A 63 -5.49 -3.94 15.79
CA TYR A 63 -6.22 -4.37 16.97
C TYR A 63 -7.23 -5.44 16.58
N PHE A 64 -7.36 -6.48 17.38
CA PHE A 64 -8.28 -7.59 17.16
C PHE A 64 -9.51 -7.48 18.06
N PRO A 65 -10.64 -6.88 17.60
CA PRO A 65 -11.88 -6.85 18.37
C PRO A 65 -12.54 -8.22 18.48
N TRP A 66 -12.24 -9.14 17.57
CA TRP A 66 -12.69 -10.54 17.55
C TRP A 66 -11.55 -11.48 17.16
N ASP A 67 -11.70 -12.76 17.49
CA ASP A 67 -10.71 -13.78 17.08
C ASP A 67 -10.52 -13.74 15.56
N ASN A 68 -9.27 -13.64 15.12
CA ASN A 68 -8.84 -13.61 13.74
C ASN A 68 -9.36 -12.44 12.88
N ILE A 69 -10.05 -11.46 13.47
CA ILE A 69 -10.51 -10.26 12.75
C ILE A 69 -9.87 -9.03 13.36
N GLY A 70 -9.04 -8.36 12.59
CA GLY A 70 -8.30 -7.16 12.98
C GLY A 70 -8.81 -5.90 12.29
N VAL A 71 -8.67 -4.77 12.98
CA VAL A 71 -8.77 -3.42 12.42
C VAL A 71 -7.35 -2.87 12.34
N GLU A 72 -6.85 -2.73 11.11
CA GLU A 72 -5.48 -2.31 10.82
C GLU A 72 -5.45 -0.85 10.34
N LEU A 73 -4.54 -0.07 10.91
CA LEU A 73 -4.12 1.23 10.39
C LEU A 73 -2.72 1.09 9.78
N LEU A 74 -2.59 1.38 8.49
CA LEU A 74 -1.31 1.55 7.80
C LEU A 74 -0.91 3.02 7.80
N ALA A 75 0.34 3.28 8.12
CA ALA A 75 1.03 4.55 7.92
C ALA A 75 2.37 4.32 7.20
N ALA A 76 2.88 5.34 6.55
CA ALA A 76 4.19 5.30 5.88
C ALA A 76 4.91 6.63 6.03
N THR A 77 6.22 6.67 5.78
CA THR A 77 6.88 7.94 5.51
C THR A 77 6.46 8.44 4.13
N PRO A 78 6.48 9.77 3.88
CA PRO A 78 5.98 10.32 2.62
C PRO A 78 6.63 9.66 1.39
N PHE A 79 5.82 9.11 0.52
CA PHE A 79 6.25 8.68 -0.82
C PHE A 79 6.50 9.92 -1.68
N LYS A 80 7.49 9.86 -2.54
CA LYS A 80 7.78 10.92 -3.52
C LYS A 80 7.73 10.31 -4.90
N HIS A 81 6.87 10.84 -5.75
CA HIS A 81 6.73 10.41 -7.12
C HIS A 81 7.00 11.54 -8.10
N THR A 82 7.44 11.16 -9.28
CA THR A 82 7.60 12.03 -10.44
C THR A 82 6.58 11.61 -11.49
N ALA A 83 5.67 12.50 -11.84
CA ALA A 83 4.79 12.35 -12.97
C ALA A 83 5.48 12.91 -14.21
N THR A 84 5.53 12.13 -15.28
CA THR A 84 6.02 12.54 -16.61
C THR A 84 4.83 12.68 -17.56
N ILE A 85 4.63 13.88 -18.08
CA ILE A 85 3.56 14.22 -19.01
C ILE A 85 4.18 14.33 -20.40
N ALA A 86 3.77 13.45 -21.32
CA ALA A 86 4.40 13.27 -22.63
C ALA A 86 4.42 14.56 -23.44
N GLY A 87 5.63 15.01 -23.86
CA GLY A 87 5.81 16.23 -24.65
C GLY A 87 5.54 17.55 -23.90
N VAL A 88 5.18 17.50 -22.62
CA VAL A 88 4.85 18.69 -21.81
C VAL A 88 5.92 18.95 -20.75
N GLY A 89 6.23 17.94 -19.91
CA GLY A 89 7.22 18.08 -18.86
C GLY A 89 7.01 17.14 -17.67
N THR A 90 7.58 17.52 -16.52
CA THR A 90 7.49 16.71 -15.30
C THR A 90 6.94 17.51 -14.11
N ALA A 91 6.25 16.80 -13.21
CA ALA A 91 5.86 17.30 -11.91
C ALA A 91 6.26 16.30 -10.82
N THR A 92 6.66 16.78 -9.66
CA THR A 92 6.94 15.92 -8.49
C THR A 92 5.98 16.26 -7.37
N THR A 93 5.52 15.24 -6.65
CA THR A 93 4.69 15.39 -5.46
C THR A 93 5.16 14.46 -4.36
N LYS A 94 4.77 14.77 -3.12
CA LYS A 94 4.81 13.84 -2.01
C LYS A 94 3.39 13.51 -1.59
N HIS A 95 3.17 12.27 -1.15
CA HIS A 95 1.89 11.85 -0.62
C HIS A 95 2.03 10.93 0.59
N LEU A 96 0.98 10.93 1.42
CA LEU A 96 0.79 10.01 2.55
C LEU A 96 -0.54 9.31 2.36
N PRO A 97 -0.56 7.98 2.17
CA PRO A 97 -1.78 7.20 2.01
C PRO A 97 -2.16 6.41 3.27
N PRO A 98 -2.50 7.02 4.44
CA PRO A 98 -3.03 6.25 5.56
C PRO A 98 -4.24 5.42 5.09
N THR A 99 -4.27 4.17 5.54
CA THR A 99 -5.31 3.22 5.13
C THR A 99 -5.85 2.51 6.36
N LEU A 100 -7.16 2.54 6.56
CA LEU A 100 -7.86 1.80 7.60
C LEU A 100 -8.54 0.59 6.97
N SER A 101 -8.21 -0.62 7.44
CA SER A 101 -8.69 -1.88 6.87
C SER A 101 -9.29 -2.80 7.93
N LEU A 102 -10.34 -3.53 7.58
CA LEU A 102 -10.75 -4.73 8.28
C LEU A 102 -10.03 -5.92 7.66
N VAL A 103 -9.35 -6.72 8.49
CA VAL A 103 -8.48 -7.83 8.05
C VAL A 103 -8.97 -9.13 8.67
N TYR A 104 -9.14 -10.16 7.87
CA TYR A 104 -9.41 -11.52 8.34
C TYR A 104 -8.19 -12.41 8.17
N HIS A 105 -7.68 -12.92 9.29
CA HIS A 105 -6.58 -13.86 9.34
C HIS A 105 -7.15 -15.28 9.29
N ILE A 106 -6.77 -16.06 8.28
CA ILE A 106 -7.29 -17.40 8.06
C ILE A 106 -6.55 -18.36 8.99
N PRO A 107 -7.25 -18.99 9.97
CA PRO A 107 -6.60 -19.90 10.91
C PRO A 107 -5.99 -21.11 10.20
N THR A 108 -4.75 -21.45 10.51
CA THR A 108 -4.07 -22.63 10.01
C THR A 108 -3.39 -23.40 11.15
N ALA A 109 -3.06 -24.65 10.92
CA ALA A 109 -2.34 -25.48 11.90
C ALA A 109 -0.81 -25.31 11.83
N GLY A 110 -0.29 -24.47 10.94
CA GLY A 110 1.15 -24.32 10.66
C GLY A 110 1.69 -22.93 11.00
N LYS A 111 2.89 -22.66 10.52
CA LYS A 111 3.56 -21.35 10.71
C LYS A 111 3.05 -20.25 9.76
N LEU A 112 2.27 -20.60 8.76
CA LEU A 112 1.75 -19.68 7.77
C LEU A 112 0.31 -19.30 8.15
N THR A 113 0.04 -18.00 8.26
CA THR A 113 -1.30 -17.44 8.49
C THR A 113 -1.64 -16.53 7.31
N PRO A 114 -2.36 -17.02 6.29
CA PRO A 114 -2.86 -16.17 5.22
C PRO A 114 -3.86 -15.16 5.76
N PHE A 115 -3.96 -14.01 5.11
CA PHE A 115 -4.97 -13.02 5.45
C PHE A 115 -5.47 -12.29 4.21
N VAL A 116 -6.68 -11.75 4.33
CA VAL A 116 -7.30 -10.86 3.35
C VAL A 116 -7.92 -9.68 4.07
N GLY A 117 -7.98 -8.54 3.41
CA GLY A 117 -8.59 -7.36 4.02
C GLY A 117 -9.14 -6.39 2.99
N ALA A 118 -10.06 -5.55 3.45
CA ALA A 118 -10.60 -4.44 2.69
C ALA A 118 -10.77 -3.22 3.59
N GLY A 119 -10.69 -2.04 3.01
CA GLY A 119 -10.72 -0.81 3.78
C GLY A 119 -10.85 0.44 2.94
N ILE A 120 -10.57 1.57 3.59
CA ILE A 120 -10.61 2.91 2.99
C ILE A 120 -9.21 3.51 3.09
N ASN A 121 -8.75 4.04 1.96
CA ASN A 121 -7.55 4.84 1.86
C ASN A 121 -7.92 6.32 1.82
N TYR A 122 -7.16 7.15 2.53
CA TYR A 122 -7.14 8.59 2.39
C TYR A 122 -5.74 9.00 1.96
N THR A 123 -5.58 9.63 0.79
CA THR A 123 -4.27 10.06 0.31
C THR A 123 -4.18 11.59 0.33
N ALA A 124 -3.30 12.12 1.16
CA ALA A 124 -2.98 13.54 1.19
C ALA A 124 -1.77 13.84 0.31
N PHE A 125 -1.92 14.80 -0.63
CA PHE A 125 -0.85 15.27 -1.50
C PHE A 125 -0.27 16.59 -1.00
N PHE A 126 1.04 16.76 -1.13
CA PHE A 126 1.76 17.96 -0.70
C PHE A 126 3.14 18.09 -1.33
N SER A 127 3.73 19.28 -1.22
CA SER A 127 5.08 19.59 -1.75
C SER A 127 5.20 19.37 -3.26
N GLU A 128 4.16 19.71 -4.00
CA GLU A 128 4.13 19.65 -5.45
C GLU A 128 5.12 20.65 -6.06
N LYS A 129 5.86 20.22 -7.06
CA LYS A 129 6.85 21.05 -7.77
C LYS A 129 6.85 20.72 -9.25
N SER A 130 6.85 21.76 -10.09
CA SER A 130 7.02 21.63 -11.52
C SER A 130 7.73 22.88 -12.07
N ALA A 131 8.51 22.72 -13.12
CA ALA A 131 9.07 23.83 -13.89
C ALA A 131 8.01 24.55 -14.73
N LEU A 132 6.83 23.94 -14.95
CA LEU A 132 5.75 24.47 -15.76
C LEU A 132 4.90 25.53 -15.01
N GLY A 133 5.04 25.64 -13.69
CA GLY A 133 4.26 26.55 -12.86
C GLY A 133 3.80 25.93 -11.56
N VAL A 134 2.85 26.58 -10.88
CA VAL A 134 2.27 26.10 -9.62
C VAL A 134 1.31 24.95 -9.93
N VAL A 135 1.71 23.73 -9.51
CA VAL A 135 0.87 22.52 -9.58
C VAL A 135 0.18 22.34 -8.23
N LYS A 136 -1.09 21.93 -8.25
CA LYS A 136 -1.83 21.44 -7.10
C LYS A 136 -2.54 20.15 -7.42
N MET A 137 -2.60 19.25 -6.44
CA MET A 137 -3.31 17.97 -6.47
C MET A 137 -4.28 17.95 -5.31
N ASP A 138 -5.51 17.51 -5.57
CA ASP A 138 -6.52 17.36 -4.54
C ASP A 138 -6.30 16.05 -3.77
N ASP A 139 -6.70 16.02 -2.49
CA ASP A 139 -6.65 14.79 -1.71
C ASP A 139 -7.63 13.76 -2.26
N SER A 140 -7.28 12.47 -2.10
CA SER A 140 -8.06 11.34 -2.60
C SER A 140 -8.63 10.50 -1.47
N VAL A 141 -9.84 9.99 -1.65
CA VAL A 141 -10.46 8.97 -0.80
C VAL A 141 -10.93 7.84 -1.69
N GLY A 142 -10.43 6.62 -1.45
CA GLY A 142 -10.78 5.46 -2.26
C GLY A 142 -10.80 4.17 -1.45
N LEU A 143 -11.13 3.09 -2.12
CA LEU A 143 -11.13 1.75 -1.55
C LEU A 143 -9.71 1.18 -1.52
N ALA A 144 -9.49 0.25 -0.58
CA ALA A 144 -8.27 -0.55 -0.54
C ALA A 144 -8.62 -2.02 -0.31
N VAL A 145 -7.90 -2.91 -0.99
CA VAL A 145 -7.98 -4.35 -0.74
C VAL A 145 -6.57 -4.90 -0.58
N LYS A 146 -6.41 -5.89 0.29
CA LYS A 146 -5.11 -6.50 0.55
C LYS A 146 -5.23 -8.01 0.73
N ALA A 147 -4.14 -8.70 0.42
CA ALA A 147 -3.94 -10.10 0.74
C ALA A 147 -2.47 -10.33 1.08
N GLY A 148 -2.20 -11.31 1.92
CA GLY A 148 -0.83 -11.62 2.29
C GLY A 148 -0.73 -12.86 3.16
N VAL A 149 0.46 -13.06 3.71
CA VAL A 149 0.75 -14.17 4.59
C VAL A 149 1.74 -13.75 5.67
N ASP A 150 1.46 -14.16 6.89
CA ASP A 150 2.36 -14.07 8.03
C ASP A 150 3.09 -15.41 8.18
N PHE A 151 4.41 -15.38 8.23
CA PHE A 151 5.25 -16.52 8.57
C PHE A 151 5.73 -16.38 10.01
N ALA A 152 5.21 -17.20 10.93
CA ALA A 152 5.58 -17.17 12.33
C ALA A 152 7.06 -17.54 12.53
N LEU A 153 7.83 -16.60 13.09
CA LEU A 153 9.24 -16.78 13.47
C LEU A 153 9.36 -17.18 14.93
N SER A 154 8.42 -16.73 15.76
CA SER A 154 8.31 -17.02 17.20
C SER A 154 6.85 -16.91 17.64
N ASP A 155 6.58 -17.14 18.93
CA ASP A 155 5.23 -17.02 19.51
C ASP A 155 4.66 -15.60 19.43
N LYS A 156 5.52 -14.59 19.25
CA LYS A 156 5.14 -13.17 19.23
C LYS A 156 5.63 -12.42 18.01
N GLY A 157 6.33 -13.05 17.09
CA GLY A 157 6.92 -12.39 15.93
C GLY A 157 6.70 -13.15 14.65
N ALA A 158 6.36 -12.43 13.56
CA ALA A 158 6.19 -12.96 12.22
C ALA A 158 6.86 -12.09 11.17
N LEU A 159 7.24 -12.70 10.07
CA LEU A 159 7.54 -12.02 8.82
C LEU A 159 6.26 -11.97 7.99
N ARG A 160 5.78 -10.77 7.68
CA ARG A 160 4.62 -10.53 6.83
C ARG A 160 5.05 -10.18 5.42
N THR A 161 4.40 -10.78 4.43
CA THR A 161 4.45 -10.34 3.04
C THR A 161 3.04 -10.07 2.55
N GLU A 162 2.82 -8.94 1.87
CA GLU A 162 1.50 -8.55 1.42
C GLU A 162 1.52 -7.88 0.06
N VAL A 163 0.37 -7.94 -0.61
CA VAL A 163 0.04 -7.13 -1.78
C VAL A 163 -1.22 -6.36 -1.45
N ARG A 164 -1.23 -5.08 -1.78
CA ARG A 164 -2.37 -4.18 -1.59
C ARG A 164 -2.63 -3.42 -2.88
N TRP A 165 -3.86 -3.29 -3.26
CA TRP A 165 -4.33 -2.34 -4.26
C TRP A 165 -5.09 -1.22 -3.57
N MET A 166 -4.94 0.00 -4.06
CA MET A 166 -5.66 1.17 -3.57
C MET A 166 -6.21 1.95 -4.75
N ASP A 167 -7.44 2.40 -4.62
CA ASP A 167 -8.10 3.34 -5.52
C ASP A 167 -7.63 4.74 -5.14
N ILE A 168 -6.83 5.38 -5.99
CA ILE A 168 -6.25 6.71 -5.74
C ILE A 168 -6.31 7.54 -7.01
N ASP A 169 -7.29 8.44 -7.07
CA ASP A 169 -7.46 9.42 -8.12
C ASP A 169 -7.31 10.83 -7.56
N THR A 170 -6.69 11.73 -8.30
CA THR A 170 -6.52 13.12 -7.88
C THR A 170 -6.71 14.09 -9.04
N ASP A 171 -7.50 15.14 -8.82
CA ASP A 171 -7.64 16.23 -9.76
C ASP A 171 -6.41 17.14 -9.70
N VAL A 172 -5.88 17.45 -10.87
CA VAL A 172 -4.63 18.19 -11.02
C VAL A 172 -4.89 19.54 -11.67
N SER A 173 -4.34 20.61 -11.07
CA SER A 173 -4.38 21.95 -11.61
C SER A 173 -2.98 22.53 -11.81
N LEU A 174 -2.81 23.37 -12.84
CA LEU A 174 -1.59 24.10 -13.17
C LEU A 174 -1.93 25.60 -13.29
N GLY A 175 -1.30 26.43 -12.43
CA GLY A 175 -1.59 27.87 -12.39
C GLY A 175 -3.05 28.20 -12.04
N GLY A 176 -3.78 27.29 -11.39
CA GLY A 176 -5.20 27.42 -11.04
C GLY A 176 -6.17 26.93 -12.13
N ALA A 177 -5.69 26.51 -13.30
CA ALA A 177 -6.52 25.87 -14.33
C ALA A 177 -6.48 24.35 -14.17
N ALA A 178 -7.65 23.68 -14.18
CA ALA A 178 -7.72 22.21 -14.18
C ALA A 178 -7.10 21.65 -15.46
N ILE A 179 -6.23 20.65 -15.33
CA ILE A 179 -5.53 20.02 -16.45
C ILE A 179 -5.85 18.54 -16.61
N GLY A 180 -6.64 17.96 -15.72
CA GLY A 180 -7.12 16.58 -15.77
C GLY A 180 -7.04 15.87 -14.42
N THR A 181 -7.37 14.59 -14.44
CA THR A 181 -7.29 13.69 -13.27
C THR A 181 -6.12 12.73 -13.49
N ALA A 182 -5.29 12.57 -12.46
CA ALA A 182 -4.26 11.54 -12.42
C ALA A 182 -4.79 10.32 -11.68
N GLU A 183 -4.88 9.20 -12.39
CA GLU A 183 -5.33 7.91 -11.88
C GLU A 183 -4.10 7.09 -11.49
N ILE A 184 -3.84 6.95 -10.19
CA ILE A 184 -2.61 6.32 -9.68
C ILE A 184 -2.80 4.82 -9.48
N ASP A 185 -3.90 4.42 -8.85
CA ASP A 185 -4.37 3.04 -8.62
C ASP A 185 -3.25 2.02 -8.37
N PRO A 186 -2.38 2.27 -7.37
CA PRO A 186 -1.15 1.51 -7.25
C PRO A 186 -1.38 0.10 -6.73
N ILE A 187 -0.50 -0.80 -7.16
CA ILE A 187 -0.19 -2.03 -6.43
C ILE A 187 0.94 -1.72 -5.46
N VAL A 188 0.75 -2.08 -4.20
CA VAL A 188 1.78 -1.96 -3.16
C VAL A 188 2.21 -3.35 -2.73
N VAL A 189 3.51 -3.63 -2.85
CA VAL A 189 4.11 -4.86 -2.32
C VAL A 189 4.83 -4.53 -1.02
N GLY A 190 4.43 -5.17 0.07
CA GLY A 190 4.96 -4.94 1.41
C GLY A 190 5.71 -6.13 1.97
N VAL A 191 6.78 -5.83 2.73
CA VAL A 191 7.47 -6.80 3.60
C VAL A 191 7.68 -6.14 4.96
N SER A 192 7.25 -6.80 6.04
CA SER A 192 7.38 -6.25 7.39
C SER A 192 7.62 -7.33 8.44
N TYR A 193 8.25 -6.95 9.53
CA TYR A 193 8.27 -7.73 10.76
C TYR A 193 7.09 -7.27 11.63
N VAL A 194 6.25 -8.22 12.02
CA VAL A 194 5.06 -8.00 12.84
C VAL A 194 5.30 -8.57 14.22
N MET A 195 5.03 -7.78 15.26
CA MET A 195 5.14 -8.16 16.66
C MET A 195 3.75 -8.13 17.31
N LYS A 196 3.44 -9.18 18.07
CA LYS A 196 2.20 -9.35 18.85
C LYS A 196 2.41 -8.99 20.32
N PHE A 197 1.44 -8.32 20.92
CA PHE A 197 1.42 -7.87 22.31
C PHE A 197 0.24 -8.44 23.07
#